data_6adc634535b1e48eadc0da0d935a7df4
#
_entry.id   6adc634535b1e48eadc0da0d935a7df4
#
_cell.length_a   1.000
_cell.length_b   1.000
_cell.length_c   1.000
_cell.angle_alpha   90.00
_cell.angle_beta   90.00
_cell.angle_gamma   90.00
#
_symmetry.space_group_name_H-M   'P 1'
#
loop_
_entity.id
_entity.type
_entity.pdbx_description
1 polymer ?
#
loop_
_entity_poly.entity_id
_entity_poly.type
_entity_poly.pdbx_seq_one_letter_code
_entity_poly.pdbx_strand_id
1 'polypeptide(L)'
;MEDARGRLGLGGRRELVRLIEEEGASLRAAARRLGVAPATAHRWWHRWRVAESQERRSLRCLESRPPTPRSCPWQLEAAEEARILEARARTNLGPARLAGLVGRRRSTVWKVLHRHGVSRRRRSFPATRPTRRYEWAQPGALLHVDTKQLARFARPGHFAHGDRAERHRSRGAGYVYVHCVVDDRTRLSYVELHSDQRGETCARVLRRAARWLAEQGCGPTRAVMSDNAKAYTASRAFRAVLAEIGARPILIPPRTPRWNGKVERFIRTLDEEWAHGRAWACSDQRARALLSFLRYYNRRRPRSALGDRPPISRVQQERGQYT
;
A
#
# COMPACT_ATOMS: atom_id res chain seq x y z
N MET A 1 10.20 4.29 28.49
CA MET A 1 9.59 2.94 28.36
C MET A 1 9.93 2.17 29.63
N GLU A 2 8.94 2.00 30.48
CA GLU A 2 9.10 1.16 31.68
C GLU A 2 9.29 -0.28 31.29
N ASP A 3 10.26 -0.93 31.93
CA ASP A 3 10.66 -2.31 31.68
C ASP A 3 9.57 -3.26 32.24
N ALA A 4 8.57 -3.59 31.41
CA ALA A 4 7.41 -4.44 31.77
C ALA A 4 7.77 -5.90 32.08
N ARG A 5 9.05 -6.29 32.07
CA ARG A 5 9.51 -7.69 32.28
C ARG A 5 10.18 -7.95 33.59
N GLY A 6 10.41 -6.95 34.44
CA GLY A 6 11.05 -7.11 35.73
C GLY A 6 10.11 -6.70 36.86
N ARG A 7 9.89 -7.56 37.89
CA ARG A 7 9.14 -7.21 39.11
C ARG A 7 9.70 -5.99 39.87
N LEU A 8 10.90 -5.47 39.49
CA LEU A 8 11.54 -4.32 40.08
C LEU A 8 12.07 -3.41 38.98
N GLY A 9 11.36 -2.35 38.65
CA GLY A 9 11.78 -1.30 37.73
C GLY A 9 12.94 -0.46 38.29
N LEU A 10 13.47 0.48 37.52
CA LEU A 10 14.59 1.34 37.89
C LEU A 10 14.32 2.09 39.22
N GLY A 11 13.10 2.63 39.38
CA GLY A 11 12.66 3.29 40.60
C GLY A 11 12.71 2.35 41.85
N GLY A 12 12.21 1.14 41.72
CA GLY A 12 12.27 0.15 42.80
C GLY A 12 13.70 -0.30 43.15
N ARG A 13 14.60 -0.34 42.14
CA ARG A 13 16.03 -0.65 42.39
C ARG A 13 16.75 0.50 43.08
N ARG A 14 16.40 1.74 42.76
CA ARG A 14 16.88 2.92 43.50
C ARG A 14 16.38 2.93 44.92
N GLU A 15 15.11 2.62 45.13
CA GLU A 15 14.53 2.53 46.48
C GLU A 15 15.18 1.39 47.30
N LEU A 16 15.52 0.27 46.67
CA LEU A 16 16.27 -0.80 47.32
C LEU A 16 17.61 -0.28 47.87
N VAL A 17 18.36 0.49 47.09
CA VAL A 17 19.64 1.06 47.51
C VAL A 17 19.42 2.05 48.65
N ARG A 18 18.42 2.93 48.53
CA ARG A 18 18.09 3.91 49.56
C ARG A 18 17.74 3.24 50.94
N LEU A 19 16.91 2.22 50.90
CA LEU A 19 16.56 1.47 52.12
C LEU A 19 17.76 0.86 52.82
N ILE A 20 18.76 0.40 52.06
CA ILE A 20 19.95 -0.23 52.62
C ILE A 20 20.99 0.80 53.08
N GLU A 21 21.29 1.81 52.25
CA GLU A 21 22.34 2.81 52.55
C GLU A 21 21.91 3.88 53.54
N GLU A 22 20.70 4.41 53.40
CA GLU A 22 20.21 5.52 54.20
C GLU A 22 19.42 5.05 55.46
N GLU A 23 18.59 4.03 55.32
CA GLU A 23 17.81 3.52 56.45
C GLU A 23 18.47 2.37 57.20
N GLY A 24 19.61 1.86 56.77
CA GLY A 24 20.33 0.76 57.41
C GLY A 24 19.58 -0.58 57.38
N ALA A 25 18.60 -0.73 56.51
CA ALA A 25 17.78 -1.92 56.43
C ALA A 25 18.58 -3.15 55.98
N SER A 26 18.35 -4.30 56.63
CA SER A 26 18.95 -5.54 56.12
C SER A 26 18.40 -5.87 54.72
N LEU A 27 19.21 -6.52 53.92
CA LEU A 27 18.82 -6.92 52.54
C LEU A 27 17.52 -7.72 52.47
N ARG A 28 17.29 -8.60 53.47
CA ARG A 28 16.04 -9.36 53.59
C ARG A 28 14.84 -8.46 53.97
N ALA A 29 15.03 -7.47 54.81
CA ALA A 29 13.99 -6.50 55.17
C ALA A 29 13.63 -5.62 53.98
N ALA A 30 14.62 -5.09 53.25
CA ALA A 30 14.40 -4.30 52.03
C ALA A 30 13.69 -5.14 50.96
N ALA A 31 14.09 -6.38 50.74
CA ALA A 31 13.42 -7.28 49.77
C ALA A 31 11.95 -7.51 50.11
N ARG A 32 11.60 -7.74 51.40
CA ARG A 32 10.22 -7.89 51.83
C ARG A 32 9.39 -6.63 51.61
N ARG A 33 9.97 -5.45 51.93
CA ARG A 33 9.30 -4.15 51.76
C ARG A 33 8.97 -3.83 50.33
N LEU A 34 9.85 -4.27 49.39
CA LEU A 34 9.66 -4.09 47.94
C LEU A 34 8.91 -5.27 47.24
N GLY A 35 8.49 -6.28 48.01
CA GLY A 35 7.76 -7.43 47.45
C GLY A 35 8.57 -8.29 46.49
N VAL A 36 9.90 -8.34 46.63
CA VAL A 36 10.79 -9.12 45.75
C VAL A 36 11.52 -10.24 46.50
N ALA A 37 11.96 -11.25 45.76
CA ALA A 37 12.78 -12.30 46.32
C ALA A 37 14.13 -11.77 46.85
N PRO A 38 14.65 -12.27 47.99
CA PRO A 38 15.95 -11.84 48.51
C PRO A 38 17.11 -11.97 47.49
N ALA A 39 17.07 -13.00 46.63
CA ALA A 39 18.07 -13.18 45.57
C ALA A 39 18.03 -12.05 44.53
N THR A 40 16.85 -11.50 44.22
CA THR A 40 16.69 -10.35 43.32
C THR A 40 17.27 -9.08 43.96
N ALA A 41 16.97 -8.82 45.24
CA ALA A 41 17.53 -7.71 46.00
C ALA A 41 19.06 -7.83 46.11
N HIS A 42 19.60 -9.02 46.44
CA HIS A 42 21.03 -9.28 46.48
C HIS A 42 21.72 -8.96 45.16
N ARG A 43 21.17 -9.41 44.03
CA ARG A 43 21.74 -9.16 42.68
C ARG A 43 21.86 -7.66 42.40
N TRP A 44 20.83 -6.86 42.68
CA TRP A 44 20.83 -5.43 42.43
C TRP A 44 21.73 -4.68 43.41
N TRP A 45 21.71 -5.05 44.68
CA TRP A 45 22.60 -4.51 45.69
C TRP A 45 24.06 -4.80 45.40
N HIS A 46 24.42 -6.02 44.98
CA HIS A 46 25.77 -6.39 44.59
C HIS A 46 26.25 -5.54 43.39
N ARG A 47 25.38 -5.35 42.37
CA ARG A 47 25.71 -4.48 41.22
C ARG A 47 25.97 -3.05 41.65
N TRP A 48 25.22 -2.51 42.57
CA TRP A 48 25.44 -1.20 43.13
C TRP A 48 26.78 -1.12 43.87
N ARG A 49 27.08 -2.08 44.74
CA ARG A 49 28.30 -2.10 45.53
C ARG A 49 29.58 -2.15 44.71
N VAL A 50 29.63 -2.91 43.64
CA VAL A 50 30.80 -3.09 42.78
C VAL A 50 30.90 -2.03 41.68
N ALA A 51 29.91 -1.16 41.53
CA ALA A 51 29.89 -0.12 40.49
C ALA A 51 30.84 1.04 40.87
N GLU A 52 31.45 1.65 39.87
CA GLU A 52 32.26 2.86 40.01
C GLU A 52 31.40 4.07 40.42
N SER A 53 32.02 5.08 41.04
CA SER A 53 31.32 6.29 41.49
C SER A 53 30.56 7.00 40.38
N GLN A 54 31.09 7.01 39.14
CA GLN A 54 30.43 7.61 38.00
C GLN A 54 29.18 6.83 37.56
N GLU A 55 29.22 5.47 37.58
CA GLU A 55 28.08 4.61 37.26
C GLU A 55 26.97 4.70 38.32
N ARG A 56 27.33 4.88 39.59
CA ARG A 56 26.36 5.10 40.69
C ARG A 56 25.68 6.47 40.51
N ARG A 57 26.42 7.54 40.22
CA ARG A 57 25.84 8.88 39.99
C ARG A 57 24.86 8.87 38.81
N SER A 58 25.20 8.17 37.74
CA SER A 58 24.36 8.06 36.55
C SER A 58 23.24 6.98 36.65
N LEU A 59 23.22 6.20 37.74
CA LEU A 59 22.32 5.04 37.95
C LEU A 59 22.46 3.94 36.87
N ARG A 60 23.46 3.97 36.00
CA ARG A 60 23.68 2.97 34.94
C ARG A 60 23.84 1.56 35.48
N CYS A 61 24.43 1.41 36.65
CA CYS A 61 24.56 0.11 37.33
C CYS A 61 23.19 -0.51 37.69
N LEU A 62 22.14 0.28 37.80
CA LEU A 62 20.77 -0.18 38.10
C LEU A 62 19.91 -0.38 36.85
N GLU A 63 20.38 -0.01 35.67
CA GLU A 63 19.66 -0.26 34.43
C GLU A 63 19.63 -1.74 34.05
N SER A 64 18.56 -2.16 33.39
CA SER A 64 18.45 -3.51 32.83
C SER A 64 19.42 -3.67 31.67
N ARG A 65 20.26 -4.69 31.71
CA ARG A 65 21.09 -5.04 30.56
C ARG A 65 20.24 -5.72 29.49
N PRO A 66 20.45 -5.42 28.20
CA PRO A 66 19.76 -6.14 27.13
C PRO A 66 20.01 -7.66 27.28
N PRO A 67 19.02 -8.50 27.05
CA PRO A 67 19.16 -9.97 27.16
C PRO A 67 19.98 -10.58 26.03
N THR A 68 20.71 -9.78 25.29
CA THR A 68 21.55 -10.24 24.18
C THR A 68 22.78 -10.98 24.68
N PRO A 69 23.03 -12.20 24.25
CA PRO A 69 24.25 -12.93 24.59
C PRO A 69 25.52 -12.15 24.22
N ARG A 70 26.53 -12.17 25.07
CA ARG A 70 27.83 -11.52 24.78
C ARG A 70 28.58 -12.19 23.64
N SER A 71 28.36 -13.46 23.42
CA SER A 71 28.88 -14.24 22.30
C SER A 71 27.76 -15.07 21.70
N CYS A 72 27.80 -15.24 20.40
CA CYS A 72 26.86 -16.09 19.66
C CYS A 72 27.69 -17.09 18.82
N PRO A 73 27.90 -18.32 19.35
CA PRO A 73 28.71 -19.34 18.66
C PRO A 73 28.22 -19.69 17.24
N TRP A 74 26.94 -19.39 16.97
CA TRP A 74 26.32 -19.64 15.67
C TRP A 74 26.36 -18.44 14.73
N GLN A 75 27.01 -17.34 15.12
CA GLN A 75 27.16 -16.18 14.26
C GLN A 75 28.19 -16.49 13.17
N LEU A 76 27.87 -16.13 11.95
CA LEU A 76 28.81 -16.25 10.85
C LEU A 76 30.03 -15.35 11.11
N GLU A 77 31.19 -15.80 10.67
CA GLU A 77 32.39 -15.00 10.66
C GLU A 77 32.23 -13.79 9.74
N ALA A 78 32.92 -12.70 10.07
CA ALA A 78 32.84 -11.45 9.32
C ALA A 78 33.19 -11.64 7.84
N ALA A 79 34.15 -12.49 7.53
CA ALA A 79 34.55 -12.83 6.15
C ALA A 79 33.41 -13.51 5.37
N GLU A 80 32.65 -14.39 6.01
CA GLU A 80 31.49 -15.05 5.36
C GLU A 80 30.32 -14.09 5.16
N GLU A 81 30.05 -13.22 6.13
CA GLU A 81 29.07 -12.14 5.95
C GLU A 81 29.44 -11.22 4.80
N ALA A 82 30.71 -10.83 4.70
CA ALA A 82 31.22 -10.03 3.59
C ALA A 82 31.01 -10.70 2.24
N ARG A 83 31.32 -12.00 2.11
CA ARG A 83 31.05 -12.78 0.89
C ARG A 83 29.58 -12.75 0.47
N ILE A 84 28.66 -12.86 1.42
CA ILE A 84 27.21 -12.79 1.15
C ILE A 84 26.83 -11.40 0.65
N LEU A 85 27.35 -10.33 1.27
CA LEU A 85 27.08 -8.96 0.89
C LEU A 85 27.66 -8.62 -0.48
N GLU A 86 28.87 -9.06 -0.78
CA GLU A 86 29.50 -8.90 -2.08
C GLU A 86 28.72 -9.63 -3.18
N ALA A 87 28.38 -10.89 -2.96
CA ALA A 87 27.54 -11.65 -3.89
C ALA A 87 26.19 -10.97 -4.13
N ARG A 88 25.61 -10.37 -3.08
CA ARG A 88 24.38 -9.57 -3.19
C ARG A 88 24.59 -8.33 -4.04
N ALA A 89 25.64 -7.57 -3.79
CA ALA A 89 25.95 -6.35 -4.52
C ALA A 89 26.18 -6.61 -6.01
N ARG A 90 26.96 -7.67 -6.32
CA ARG A 90 27.29 -8.06 -7.69
C ARG A 90 26.11 -8.59 -8.48
N THR A 91 25.26 -9.41 -7.87
CA THR A 91 24.21 -10.16 -8.59
C THR A 91 22.79 -9.60 -8.42
N ASN A 92 22.55 -8.80 -7.38
CA ASN A 92 21.21 -8.37 -6.95
C ASN A 92 20.20 -9.51 -6.78
N LEU A 93 20.64 -10.75 -6.57
CA LEU A 93 19.77 -11.92 -6.39
C LEU A 93 19.13 -11.92 -5.00
N GLY A 94 17.92 -12.47 -4.90
CA GLY A 94 17.26 -12.65 -3.61
C GLY A 94 17.86 -13.77 -2.76
N PRO A 95 17.55 -13.85 -1.44
CA PRO A 95 18.16 -14.79 -0.50
C PRO A 95 18.12 -16.26 -0.94
N ALA A 96 17.03 -16.69 -1.57
CA ALA A 96 16.90 -18.08 -2.03
C ALA A 96 17.92 -18.48 -3.11
N ARG A 97 18.19 -17.57 -4.07
CA ARG A 97 19.17 -17.81 -5.14
C ARG A 97 20.60 -17.58 -4.67
N LEU A 98 20.82 -16.58 -3.80
CA LEU A 98 22.13 -16.35 -3.18
C LEU A 98 22.55 -17.54 -2.32
N ALA A 99 21.62 -18.20 -1.63
CA ALA A 99 21.90 -19.38 -0.81
C ALA A 99 22.65 -20.48 -1.59
N GLY A 100 22.22 -20.73 -2.84
CA GLY A 100 22.90 -21.67 -3.74
C GLY A 100 24.30 -21.19 -4.15
N LEU A 101 24.51 -19.89 -4.37
CA LEU A 101 25.81 -19.34 -4.77
C LEU A 101 26.85 -19.34 -3.65
N VAL A 102 26.41 -19.09 -2.40
CA VAL A 102 27.33 -18.97 -1.26
C VAL A 102 27.40 -20.24 -0.40
N GLY A 103 26.66 -21.29 -0.77
CA GLY A 103 26.68 -22.59 -0.04
C GLY A 103 26.10 -22.50 1.37
N ARG A 104 25.13 -21.59 1.61
CA ARG A 104 24.52 -21.38 2.94
C ARG A 104 23.00 -21.51 2.89
N ARG A 105 22.36 -21.81 4.03
CA ARG A 105 20.89 -21.89 4.12
C ARG A 105 20.23 -20.52 3.81
N ARG A 106 19.10 -20.57 3.11
CA ARG A 106 18.32 -19.36 2.75
C ARG A 106 18.03 -18.44 3.96
N SER A 107 17.69 -19.04 5.11
CA SER A 107 17.41 -18.29 6.34
C SER A 107 18.63 -17.55 6.87
N THR A 108 19.82 -18.17 6.78
CA THR A 108 21.08 -17.54 7.17
C THR A 108 21.40 -16.36 6.27
N VAL A 109 21.33 -16.55 4.95
CA VAL A 109 21.55 -15.47 3.96
C VAL A 109 20.54 -14.33 4.19
N TRP A 110 19.27 -14.66 4.41
CA TRP A 110 18.26 -13.64 4.69
C TRP A 110 18.57 -12.83 5.96
N LYS A 111 18.97 -13.50 7.06
CA LYS A 111 19.33 -12.84 8.33
C LYS A 111 20.50 -11.86 8.15
N VAL A 112 21.56 -12.27 7.42
CA VAL A 112 22.70 -11.38 7.11
C VAL A 112 22.21 -10.17 6.31
N LEU A 113 21.51 -10.39 5.19
CA LEU A 113 21.02 -9.29 4.36
C LEU A 113 20.06 -8.38 5.09
N HIS A 114 19.23 -8.91 6.01
CA HIS A 114 18.30 -8.13 6.82
C HIS A 114 19.04 -7.25 7.84
N ARG A 115 20.03 -7.81 8.54
CA ARG A 115 20.89 -7.10 9.51
C ARG A 115 21.59 -5.90 8.86
N HIS A 116 22.04 -6.07 7.63
CA HIS A 116 22.71 -5.01 6.84
C HIS A 116 21.74 -4.14 6.02
N GLY A 117 20.41 -4.27 6.20
CA GLY A 117 19.42 -3.44 5.51
C GLY A 117 19.30 -3.66 4.00
N VAL A 118 19.87 -4.75 3.45
CA VAL A 118 19.91 -5.04 2.01
C VAL A 118 19.09 -6.27 1.61
N SER A 119 18.16 -6.70 2.45
CA SER A 119 17.30 -7.86 2.18
C SER A 119 16.35 -7.64 1.01
N ARG A 120 15.91 -6.42 0.76
CA ARG A 120 15.10 -6.06 -0.40
C ARG A 120 15.98 -5.90 -1.64
N ARG A 121 15.53 -6.38 -2.80
CA ARG A 121 16.24 -6.14 -4.06
C ARG A 121 16.20 -4.64 -4.38
N ARG A 122 17.38 -4.06 -4.65
CA ARG A 122 17.42 -2.76 -5.31
C ARG A 122 16.91 -2.96 -6.74
N ARG A 123 15.83 -2.28 -7.10
CA ARG A 123 15.46 -2.17 -8.50
C ARG A 123 16.51 -1.26 -9.15
N SER A 124 17.42 -1.84 -9.92
CA SER A 124 18.36 -1.09 -10.75
C SER A 124 17.61 -0.59 -12.00
N PHE A 125 16.66 0.32 -11.78
CA PHE A 125 16.23 1.15 -12.89
C PHE A 125 17.18 2.38 -12.89
N PRO A 126 17.66 2.82 -14.07
CA PRO A 126 18.28 4.14 -14.16
C PRO A 126 17.33 5.11 -13.49
N ALA A 127 17.89 6.10 -12.77
CA ALA A 127 17.11 7.08 -12.04
C ALA A 127 16.01 7.60 -12.98
N THR A 128 14.81 7.08 -12.79
CA THR A 128 13.66 7.55 -13.57
C THR A 128 13.52 9.00 -13.22
N ARG A 129 13.57 9.88 -14.22
CA ARG A 129 13.23 11.28 -14.05
C ARG A 129 12.06 11.37 -13.10
N PRO A 130 12.11 12.22 -12.06
CA PRO A 130 11.03 12.31 -11.08
C PRO A 130 9.74 12.50 -11.86
N THR A 131 8.79 11.61 -11.67
CA THR A 131 7.49 11.68 -12.33
C THR A 131 6.82 12.94 -11.84
N ARG A 132 6.78 13.99 -12.64
CA ARG A 132 5.99 15.17 -12.33
C ARG A 132 4.54 14.70 -12.19
N ARG A 133 4.03 14.75 -10.97
CA ARG A 133 2.59 14.61 -10.73
C ARG A 133 1.93 15.84 -11.33
N TYR A 134 1.11 15.64 -12.34
CA TYR A 134 0.28 16.71 -12.90
C TYR A 134 -1.14 16.55 -12.38
N GLU A 135 -1.80 17.64 -12.18
CA GLU A 135 -3.22 17.73 -11.89
C GLU A 135 -3.73 19.04 -12.52
N TRP A 136 -4.78 18.94 -13.31
CA TRP A 136 -5.40 20.13 -13.90
C TRP A 136 -6.21 20.89 -12.84
N ALA A 137 -6.18 22.21 -12.91
CA ALA A 137 -6.73 23.04 -11.85
C ALA A 137 -8.26 22.96 -11.76
N GLN A 138 -8.95 22.77 -12.88
CA GLN A 138 -10.41 22.83 -12.94
C GLN A 138 -11.04 21.43 -13.02
N PRO A 139 -12.09 21.12 -12.21
CA PRO A 139 -12.93 19.95 -12.38
C PRO A 139 -13.52 19.86 -13.79
N GLY A 140 -13.49 18.69 -14.39
CA GLY A 140 -14.02 18.43 -15.72
C GLY A 140 -13.08 18.79 -16.87
N ALA A 141 -12.05 19.63 -16.66
CA ALA A 141 -11.21 20.16 -17.74
C ALA A 141 -10.39 19.07 -18.44
N LEU A 142 -9.96 18.02 -17.75
CA LEU A 142 -9.28 16.87 -18.37
C LEU A 142 -9.97 15.58 -17.94
N LEU A 143 -10.41 14.80 -18.92
CA LEU A 143 -10.96 13.47 -18.71
C LEU A 143 -9.95 12.40 -19.14
N HIS A 144 -9.80 11.37 -18.32
CA HIS A 144 -9.06 10.16 -18.66
C HIS A 144 -10.03 9.09 -19.10
N VAL A 145 -9.80 8.46 -20.24
CA VAL A 145 -10.62 7.37 -20.76
C VAL A 145 -9.80 6.09 -20.91
N ASP A 146 -10.42 4.96 -20.58
CA ASP A 146 -9.84 3.64 -20.76
C ASP A 146 -10.94 2.57 -20.76
N THR A 147 -10.64 1.39 -21.28
CA THR A 147 -11.58 0.27 -21.35
C THR A 147 -10.97 -0.99 -20.75
N LYS A 148 -11.66 -1.60 -19.81
CA LYS A 148 -11.29 -2.89 -19.18
C LYS A 148 -12.16 -4.01 -19.71
N GLN A 149 -11.55 -5.07 -20.19
CA GLN A 149 -12.26 -6.30 -20.57
C GLN A 149 -12.41 -7.21 -19.35
N LEU A 150 -13.64 -7.69 -19.11
CA LEU A 150 -13.95 -8.68 -18.05
C LEU A 150 -14.66 -9.89 -18.67
N ALA A 151 -14.27 -11.07 -18.24
CA ALA A 151 -14.97 -12.29 -18.63
C ALA A 151 -16.42 -12.31 -18.14
N ARG A 152 -17.34 -12.77 -18.99
CA ARG A 152 -18.72 -13.09 -18.61
C ARG A 152 -18.78 -14.51 -18.06
N PHE A 153 -19.67 -14.74 -17.14
CA PHE A 153 -19.93 -16.05 -16.54
C PHE A 153 -21.39 -16.19 -16.15
N ALA A 154 -21.93 -17.38 -16.33
CA ALA A 154 -23.30 -17.73 -15.97
C ALA A 154 -23.40 -18.36 -14.57
N ARG A 155 -22.31 -18.97 -14.08
CA ARG A 155 -22.21 -19.61 -12.76
C ARG A 155 -20.92 -19.19 -12.07
N PRO A 156 -20.87 -19.19 -10.73
CA PRO A 156 -19.67 -18.85 -9.99
C PRO A 156 -18.51 -19.77 -10.41
N GLY A 157 -17.31 -19.22 -10.56
CA GLY A 157 -16.11 -19.99 -10.85
C GLY A 157 -15.53 -20.66 -9.59
N HIS A 158 -14.48 -21.47 -9.76
CA HIS A 158 -13.80 -22.21 -8.69
C HIS A 158 -13.32 -21.31 -7.51
N PHE A 159 -13.15 -20.02 -7.75
CA PHE A 159 -12.81 -19.04 -6.71
C PHE A 159 -13.92 -18.89 -5.64
N ALA A 160 -15.17 -19.14 -6.02
CA ALA A 160 -16.31 -19.03 -5.10
C ALA A 160 -16.56 -20.33 -4.30
N HIS A 161 -16.13 -21.47 -4.84
CA HIS A 161 -16.39 -22.80 -4.26
C HIS A 161 -15.16 -23.47 -3.65
N GLY A 162 -13.94 -22.93 -3.89
CA GLY A 162 -12.70 -23.52 -3.42
C GLY A 162 -12.26 -24.80 -4.17
N ASP A 163 -13.14 -25.36 -4.99
CA ASP A 163 -12.88 -26.59 -5.74
C ASP A 163 -12.36 -26.29 -7.16
N ARG A 164 -11.10 -26.68 -7.41
CA ARG A 164 -10.47 -26.56 -8.73
C ARG A 164 -10.87 -27.68 -9.69
N ALA A 165 -11.47 -28.78 -9.21
CA ALA A 165 -11.88 -29.92 -10.04
C ALA A 165 -13.12 -29.55 -10.88
N GLU A 166 -14.03 -28.72 -10.36
CA GLU A 166 -15.16 -28.18 -11.11
C GLU A 166 -14.73 -26.98 -11.97
N ARG A 167 -13.99 -27.23 -13.03
CA ARG A 167 -13.73 -26.26 -14.09
C ARG A 167 -15.00 -26.03 -14.93
N HIS A 168 -15.98 -25.37 -14.36
CA HIS A 168 -17.11 -24.84 -15.15
C HIS A 168 -16.59 -23.71 -16.04
N ARG A 169 -16.02 -24.08 -17.18
CA ARG A 169 -15.73 -23.13 -18.24
C ARG A 169 -17.06 -22.64 -18.75
N SER A 170 -17.35 -21.36 -18.55
CA SER A 170 -18.47 -20.68 -19.23
C SER A 170 -18.12 -20.58 -20.73
N ARG A 171 -18.09 -21.72 -21.44
CA ARG A 171 -17.81 -21.76 -22.87
C ARG A 171 -18.82 -20.88 -23.58
N GLY A 172 -18.38 -19.94 -24.42
CA GLY A 172 -19.24 -19.05 -25.19
C GLY A 172 -19.82 -17.85 -24.46
N ALA A 173 -19.55 -17.65 -23.15
CA ALA A 173 -20.06 -16.50 -22.41
C ALA A 173 -19.48 -15.14 -22.87
N GLY A 174 -18.33 -15.16 -23.54
CA GLY A 174 -17.69 -13.97 -24.08
C GLY A 174 -17.20 -12.99 -23.01
N TYR A 175 -17.18 -11.71 -23.37
CA TYR A 175 -16.67 -10.63 -22.55
C TYR A 175 -17.69 -9.50 -22.43
N VAL A 176 -17.54 -8.71 -21.35
CA VAL A 176 -18.13 -7.39 -21.18
C VAL A 176 -17.01 -6.37 -21.11
N TYR A 177 -17.18 -5.24 -21.76
CA TYR A 177 -16.22 -4.14 -21.79
C TYR A 177 -16.69 -3.05 -20.85
N VAL A 178 -15.84 -2.71 -19.91
CA VAL A 178 -16.08 -1.69 -18.88
C VAL A 178 -15.43 -0.41 -19.37
N HIS A 179 -16.22 0.51 -19.88
CA HIS A 179 -15.74 1.82 -20.32
C HIS A 179 -15.69 2.76 -19.14
N CYS A 180 -14.50 3.28 -18.85
CA CYS A 180 -14.23 4.15 -17.72
C CYS A 180 -13.86 5.55 -18.17
N VAL A 181 -14.48 6.56 -17.58
CA VAL A 181 -14.13 7.97 -17.74
C VAL A 181 -13.88 8.55 -16.35
N VAL A 182 -12.72 9.15 -16.13
CA VAL A 182 -12.31 9.68 -14.82
C VAL A 182 -11.87 11.13 -14.97
N ASP A 183 -12.45 12.03 -14.19
CA ASP A 183 -12.00 13.41 -14.14
C ASP A 183 -10.65 13.55 -13.45
N ASP A 184 -9.76 14.31 -14.06
CA ASP A 184 -8.38 14.50 -13.59
C ASP A 184 -8.31 15.15 -12.22
N ARG A 185 -9.12 16.15 -11.96
CA ARG A 185 -9.09 16.96 -10.73
C ARG A 185 -9.80 16.27 -9.57
N THR A 186 -11.05 15.91 -9.77
CA THR A 186 -11.93 15.41 -8.70
C THR A 186 -11.80 13.92 -8.48
N ARG A 187 -11.37 13.13 -9.49
CA ARG A 187 -11.44 11.67 -9.52
C ARG A 187 -12.87 11.13 -9.62
N LEU A 188 -13.85 11.99 -9.91
CA LEU A 188 -15.20 11.50 -10.24
C LEU A 188 -15.10 10.55 -11.41
N SER A 189 -15.78 9.44 -11.29
CA SER A 189 -15.68 8.34 -12.25
C SER A 189 -17.05 7.95 -12.77
N TYR A 190 -17.15 7.89 -14.10
CA TYR A 190 -18.30 7.42 -14.84
C TYR A 190 -17.96 6.10 -15.52
N VAL A 191 -18.86 5.14 -15.47
CA VAL A 191 -18.62 3.78 -16.02
C VAL A 191 -19.86 3.25 -16.69
N GLU A 192 -19.68 2.62 -17.84
CA GLU A 192 -20.71 1.85 -18.53
C GLU A 192 -20.19 0.47 -18.94
N LEU A 193 -21.12 -0.50 -19.02
CA LEU A 193 -20.86 -1.85 -19.50
C LEU A 193 -21.42 -2.01 -20.91
N HIS A 194 -20.58 -2.46 -21.84
CA HIS A 194 -20.97 -2.72 -23.23
C HIS A 194 -20.45 -4.09 -23.69
N SER A 195 -21.02 -4.57 -24.81
CA SER A 195 -20.58 -5.80 -25.46
C SER A 195 -19.32 -5.64 -26.33
N ASP A 196 -18.89 -4.41 -26.57
CA ASP A 196 -17.75 -4.09 -27.43
C ASP A 196 -16.98 -2.86 -26.93
N GLN A 197 -15.81 -2.63 -27.54
CA GLN A 197 -14.95 -1.45 -27.34
C GLN A 197 -14.73 -0.68 -28.63
N ARG A 198 -15.74 -0.67 -29.51
CA ARG A 198 -15.65 0.06 -30.79
C ARG A 198 -15.64 1.56 -30.56
N GLY A 199 -15.10 2.29 -31.55
CA GLY A 199 -14.98 3.74 -31.43
C GLY A 199 -16.32 4.46 -31.28
N GLU A 200 -17.39 3.94 -31.90
CA GLU A 200 -18.75 4.47 -31.77
C GLU A 200 -19.28 4.31 -30.35
N THR A 201 -18.99 3.18 -29.72
CA THR A 201 -19.37 2.91 -28.33
C THR A 201 -18.57 3.79 -27.37
N CYS A 202 -17.24 3.91 -27.57
CA CYS A 202 -16.41 4.84 -26.82
C CYS A 202 -16.88 6.29 -26.93
N ALA A 203 -17.30 6.71 -28.14
CA ALA A 203 -17.83 8.05 -28.41
C ALA A 203 -19.13 8.31 -27.63
N ARG A 204 -20.09 7.37 -27.68
CA ARG A 204 -21.34 7.49 -26.92
C ARG A 204 -21.12 7.56 -25.42
N VAL A 205 -20.21 6.73 -24.90
CA VAL A 205 -19.85 6.74 -23.48
C VAL A 205 -19.23 8.07 -23.09
N LEU A 206 -18.27 8.60 -23.86
CA LEU A 206 -17.63 9.89 -23.60
C LEU A 206 -18.67 11.03 -23.54
N ARG A 207 -19.59 11.09 -24.52
CA ARG A 207 -20.66 12.09 -24.55
C ARG A 207 -21.51 12.07 -23.30
N ARG A 208 -21.94 10.88 -22.87
CA ARG A 208 -22.76 10.73 -21.65
C ARG A 208 -21.98 11.03 -20.39
N ALA A 209 -20.71 10.62 -20.34
CA ALA A 209 -19.83 10.93 -19.21
C ALA A 209 -19.60 12.43 -19.06
N ALA A 210 -19.33 13.15 -20.13
CA ALA A 210 -19.16 14.61 -20.09
C ALA A 210 -20.43 15.33 -19.61
N ARG A 211 -21.61 14.91 -20.08
CA ARG A 211 -22.90 15.42 -19.59
C ARG A 211 -23.10 15.14 -18.10
N TRP A 212 -22.89 13.91 -17.71
CA TRP A 212 -23.04 13.52 -16.30
C TRP A 212 -22.08 14.29 -15.39
N LEU A 213 -20.83 14.48 -15.78
CA LEU A 213 -19.87 15.28 -15.02
C LEU A 213 -20.30 16.74 -14.89
N ALA A 214 -20.86 17.33 -15.95
CA ALA A 214 -21.43 18.67 -15.89
C ALA A 214 -22.62 18.75 -14.90
N GLU A 215 -23.49 17.75 -14.89
CA GLU A 215 -24.58 17.61 -13.91
C GLU A 215 -24.07 17.47 -12.46
N GLN A 216 -22.88 16.84 -12.26
CA GLN A 216 -22.24 16.82 -10.94
C GLN A 216 -21.60 18.17 -10.57
N GLY A 217 -21.52 19.11 -11.52
CA GLY A 217 -20.97 20.43 -11.32
C GLY A 217 -19.52 20.62 -11.72
N CYS A 218 -18.99 19.70 -12.51
CA CYS A 218 -17.73 19.91 -13.18
C CYS A 218 -17.87 20.95 -14.30
N GLY A 219 -16.78 21.66 -14.57
CA GLY A 219 -16.72 22.61 -15.67
C GLY A 219 -16.61 21.94 -17.06
N PRO A 220 -16.49 22.74 -18.14
CA PRO A 220 -16.41 22.24 -19.48
C PRO A 220 -15.14 21.40 -19.70
N THR A 221 -15.27 20.34 -20.48
CA THR A 221 -14.15 19.47 -20.84
C THR A 221 -13.30 20.15 -21.92
N ARG A 222 -12.01 20.32 -21.65
CA ARG A 222 -11.04 20.95 -22.57
C ARG A 222 -10.13 19.92 -23.25
N ALA A 223 -9.95 18.75 -22.61
CA ALA A 223 -9.11 17.70 -23.14
C ALA A 223 -9.57 16.32 -22.69
N VAL A 224 -9.31 15.32 -23.53
CA VAL A 224 -9.54 13.90 -23.22
C VAL A 224 -8.26 13.12 -23.44
N MET A 225 -7.77 12.47 -22.42
CA MET A 225 -6.57 11.64 -22.46
C MET A 225 -6.94 10.18 -22.64
N SER A 226 -6.35 9.53 -23.63
CA SER A 226 -6.51 8.10 -23.90
C SER A 226 -5.17 7.43 -24.22
N ASP A 227 -5.17 6.11 -24.25
CA ASP A 227 -4.12 5.34 -24.87
C ASP A 227 -4.17 5.47 -26.43
N ASN A 228 -3.28 4.75 -27.12
CA ASN A 228 -3.18 4.78 -28.57
C ASN A 228 -4.09 3.75 -29.27
N ALA A 229 -5.11 3.22 -28.61
CA ALA A 229 -6.04 2.27 -29.21
C ALA A 229 -6.78 2.89 -30.42
N LYS A 230 -6.99 2.09 -31.45
CA LYS A 230 -7.66 2.53 -32.69
C LYS A 230 -9.08 3.08 -32.43
N ALA A 231 -9.75 2.60 -31.38
CA ALA A 231 -11.06 3.11 -30.97
C ALA A 231 -11.06 4.61 -30.65
N TYR A 232 -9.93 5.14 -30.17
CA TYR A 232 -9.75 6.56 -29.85
C TYR A 232 -9.05 7.32 -30.98
N THR A 233 -8.03 6.73 -31.61
CA THR A 233 -7.18 7.42 -32.59
C THR A 233 -7.77 7.43 -33.98
N ALA A 234 -8.42 6.36 -34.43
CA ALA A 234 -8.91 6.20 -35.81
C ALA A 234 -10.43 6.44 -35.95
N SER A 235 -11.21 6.47 -34.87
CA SER A 235 -12.67 6.59 -34.93
C SER A 235 -13.13 8.00 -35.30
N ARG A 236 -13.88 8.11 -36.40
CA ARG A 236 -14.56 9.36 -36.80
C ARG A 236 -15.58 9.79 -35.76
N ALA A 237 -16.37 8.82 -35.22
CA ALA A 237 -17.38 9.09 -34.18
C ALA A 237 -16.76 9.65 -32.90
N PHE A 238 -15.61 9.12 -32.47
CA PHE A 238 -14.93 9.62 -31.29
C PHE A 238 -14.41 11.05 -31.47
N ARG A 239 -13.82 11.35 -32.65
CA ARG A 239 -13.41 12.72 -33.00
C ARG A 239 -14.59 13.69 -33.08
N ALA A 240 -15.72 13.26 -33.62
CA ALA A 240 -16.93 14.09 -33.68
C ALA A 240 -17.42 14.48 -32.27
N VAL A 241 -17.41 13.54 -31.32
CA VAL A 241 -17.78 13.83 -29.91
C VAL A 241 -16.76 14.75 -29.26
N LEU A 242 -15.46 14.59 -29.53
CA LEU A 242 -14.46 15.53 -29.01
C LEU A 242 -14.74 16.97 -29.51
N ALA A 243 -15.06 17.14 -30.77
CA ALA A 243 -15.43 18.45 -31.34
C ALA A 243 -16.74 18.99 -30.72
N GLU A 244 -17.75 18.14 -30.55
CA GLU A 244 -19.03 18.48 -29.91
C GLU A 244 -18.86 19.03 -28.49
N ILE A 245 -18.00 18.41 -27.68
CA ILE A 245 -17.76 18.84 -26.29
C ILE A 245 -16.64 19.90 -26.20
N GLY A 246 -16.06 20.35 -27.31
CA GLY A 246 -14.98 21.35 -27.35
C GLY A 246 -13.64 20.84 -26.78
N ALA A 247 -13.40 19.54 -26.80
CA ALA A 247 -12.22 18.95 -26.19
C ALA A 247 -11.15 18.53 -27.23
N ARG A 248 -9.89 18.78 -26.90
CA ARG A 248 -8.76 18.26 -27.70
C ARG A 248 -8.35 16.86 -27.22
N PRO A 249 -7.93 15.96 -28.13
CA PRO A 249 -7.35 14.69 -27.73
C PRO A 249 -5.93 14.86 -27.16
N ILE A 250 -5.61 14.08 -26.12
CA ILE A 250 -4.25 13.92 -25.61
C ILE A 250 -3.93 12.43 -25.64
N LEU A 251 -3.00 12.04 -26.51
CA LEU A 251 -2.53 10.66 -26.58
C LEU A 251 -1.34 10.47 -25.64
N ILE A 252 -1.33 9.37 -24.88
CA ILE A 252 -0.17 9.05 -24.07
C ILE A 252 1.01 8.67 -24.96
N PRO A 253 2.23 9.12 -24.64
CA PRO A 253 3.41 8.71 -25.39
C PRO A 253 3.58 7.19 -25.36
N PRO A 254 4.07 6.56 -26.43
CA PRO A 254 4.31 5.12 -26.45
C PRO A 254 5.15 4.66 -25.25
N ARG A 255 4.82 3.51 -24.66
CA ARG A 255 5.51 2.91 -23.51
C ARG A 255 5.52 3.75 -22.23
N THR A 256 4.62 4.72 -22.10
CA THR A 256 4.50 5.57 -20.90
C THR A 256 3.11 5.48 -20.24
N PRO A 257 2.64 4.32 -19.80
CA PRO A 257 1.29 4.13 -19.24
C PRO A 257 1.01 5.04 -18.02
N ARG A 258 2.05 5.48 -17.34
CA ARG A 258 1.93 6.38 -16.16
C ARG A 258 1.16 7.67 -16.43
N TRP A 259 1.05 8.12 -17.67
CA TRP A 259 0.27 9.31 -18.02
C TRP A 259 -1.23 9.08 -17.81
N ASN A 260 -1.73 7.88 -18.07
CA ASN A 260 -3.13 7.51 -17.83
C ASN A 260 -3.37 6.89 -16.45
N GLY A 261 -2.40 7.03 -15.55
CA GLY A 261 -2.39 6.38 -14.23
C GLY A 261 -3.58 6.68 -13.32
N LYS A 262 -4.38 7.73 -13.61
CA LYS A 262 -5.57 8.06 -12.83
C LYS A 262 -6.72 7.11 -13.14
N VAL A 263 -7.00 6.86 -14.41
CA VAL A 263 -8.00 5.87 -14.81
C VAL A 263 -7.52 4.45 -14.54
N GLU A 264 -6.23 4.15 -14.75
CA GLU A 264 -5.67 2.84 -14.40
C GLU A 264 -5.84 2.53 -12.90
N ARG A 265 -5.58 3.53 -12.05
CA ARG A 265 -5.80 3.39 -10.60
C ARG A 265 -7.27 3.21 -10.23
N PHE A 266 -8.16 3.87 -10.95
CA PHE A 266 -9.59 3.67 -10.79
C PHE A 266 -10.01 2.27 -11.23
N ILE A 267 -9.56 1.82 -12.41
CA ILE A 267 -9.83 0.47 -12.93
C ILE A 267 -9.35 -0.60 -11.94
N ARG A 268 -8.16 -0.43 -11.34
CA ARG A 268 -7.71 -1.34 -10.28
C ARG A 268 -8.66 -1.37 -9.10
N THR A 269 -9.11 -0.22 -8.61
CA THR A 269 -10.07 -0.14 -7.51
C THR A 269 -11.41 -0.81 -7.88
N LEU A 270 -11.88 -0.56 -9.10
CA LEU A 270 -13.09 -1.19 -9.62
C LEU A 270 -12.94 -2.70 -9.75
N ASP A 271 -11.77 -3.17 -10.19
CA ASP A 271 -11.45 -4.60 -10.31
C ASP A 271 -11.43 -5.28 -8.92
N GLU A 272 -10.74 -4.69 -7.96
CA GLU A 272 -10.57 -5.23 -6.61
C GLU A 272 -11.85 -5.14 -5.76
N GLU A 273 -12.59 -4.03 -5.82
CA GLU A 273 -13.69 -3.76 -4.89
C GLU A 273 -15.08 -4.07 -5.48
N TRP A 274 -15.22 -4.07 -6.79
CA TRP A 274 -16.48 -4.42 -7.45
C TRP A 274 -16.36 -5.72 -8.25
N ALA A 275 -15.48 -5.81 -9.25
CA ALA A 275 -15.50 -6.96 -10.16
C ALA A 275 -15.16 -8.27 -9.44
N HIS A 276 -14.23 -8.22 -8.50
CA HIS A 276 -13.73 -9.36 -7.71
C HIS A 276 -13.87 -9.16 -6.19
N GLY A 277 -14.53 -8.10 -5.74
CA GLY A 277 -14.67 -7.77 -4.31
C GLY A 277 -15.52 -8.78 -3.52
N ARG A 278 -16.29 -9.59 -4.20
CA ARG A 278 -17.04 -10.73 -3.64
C ARG A 278 -17.31 -11.79 -4.70
N ALA A 279 -17.75 -12.96 -4.28
CA ALA A 279 -18.27 -14.00 -5.17
C ALA A 279 -19.63 -13.57 -5.76
N TRP A 280 -19.72 -13.51 -7.08
CA TRP A 280 -20.95 -13.20 -7.81
C TRP A 280 -21.58 -14.49 -8.35
N ALA A 281 -22.89 -14.63 -8.26
CA ALA A 281 -23.60 -15.78 -8.81
C ALA A 281 -23.51 -15.81 -10.35
N CYS A 282 -23.56 -14.65 -11.00
CA CYS A 282 -23.46 -14.51 -12.46
C CYS A 282 -23.03 -13.09 -12.84
N SER A 283 -22.69 -12.89 -14.11
CA SER A 283 -22.28 -11.57 -14.65
C SER A 283 -23.39 -10.52 -14.52
N ASP A 284 -24.66 -10.90 -14.60
CA ASP A 284 -25.78 -9.95 -14.49
C ASP A 284 -25.93 -9.44 -13.05
N GLN A 285 -25.71 -10.29 -12.05
CA GLN A 285 -25.67 -9.85 -10.66
C GLN A 285 -24.53 -8.86 -10.43
N ARG A 286 -23.33 -9.15 -10.98
CA ARG A 286 -22.19 -8.23 -10.95
C ARG A 286 -22.53 -6.91 -11.61
N ALA A 287 -23.15 -6.94 -12.79
CA ALA A 287 -23.53 -5.74 -13.53
C ALA A 287 -24.54 -4.87 -12.76
N ARG A 288 -25.58 -5.46 -12.17
CA ARG A 288 -26.55 -4.71 -11.33
C ARG A 288 -25.93 -4.00 -10.15
N ALA A 289 -24.86 -4.55 -9.58
CA ALA A 289 -24.17 -3.95 -8.45
C ALA A 289 -23.26 -2.76 -8.82
N LEU A 290 -22.98 -2.53 -10.12
CA LEU A 290 -22.07 -1.47 -10.57
C LEU A 290 -22.53 -0.08 -10.14
N LEU A 291 -23.81 0.22 -10.30
CA LEU A 291 -24.36 1.54 -9.98
C LEU A 291 -24.23 1.87 -8.49
N SER A 292 -24.49 0.89 -7.62
CA SER A 292 -24.31 1.05 -6.17
C SER A 292 -22.86 1.27 -5.80
N PHE A 293 -21.94 0.53 -6.43
CA PHE A 293 -20.51 0.72 -6.26
C PHE A 293 -20.06 2.12 -6.70
N LEU A 294 -20.52 2.60 -7.86
CA LEU A 294 -20.15 3.93 -8.35
C LEU A 294 -20.68 5.06 -7.46
N ARG A 295 -21.89 4.92 -6.93
CA ARG A 295 -22.42 5.86 -5.93
C ARG A 295 -21.58 5.88 -4.67
N TYR A 296 -21.19 4.72 -4.15
CA TYR A 296 -20.27 4.60 -3.02
C TYR A 296 -18.92 5.22 -3.33
N TYR A 297 -18.31 4.85 -4.47
CA TYR A 297 -17.00 5.33 -4.89
C TYR A 297 -16.95 6.85 -5.00
N ASN A 298 -17.91 7.44 -5.69
CA ASN A 298 -17.94 8.88 -5.97
C ASN A 298 -18.33 9.73 -4.74
N ARG A 299 -19.17 9.22 -3.86
CA ARG A 299 -19.80 10.02 -2.79
C ARG A 299 -19.34 9.68 -1.37
N ARG A 300 -18.77 8.49 -1.14
CA ARG A 300 -18.46 8.02 0.22
C ARG A 300 -17.05 7.46 0.37
N ARG A 301 -16.47 6.89 -0.69
CA ARG A 301 -15.18 6.20 -0.57
C ARG A 301 -14.04 7.19 -0.34
N PRO A 302 -13.32 7.11 0.81
CA PRO A 302 -12.19 7.98 1.07
C PRO A 302 -11.04 7.67 0.11
N ARG A 303 -10.30 8.71 -0.31
CA ARG A 303 -9.13 8.61 -1.17
C ARG A 303 -7.97 9.40 -0.59
N SER A 304 -6.85 8.73 -0.35
CA SER A 304 -5.64 9.36 0.19
C SER A 304 -5.14 10.53 -0.67
N ALA A 305 -5.27 10.43 -2.01
CA ALA A 305 -4.90 11.51 -2.91
C ALA A 305 -5.80 12.77 -2.78
N LEU A 306 -6.93 12.67 -2.08
CA LEU A 306 -7.89 13.74 -1.82
C LEU A 306 -7.98 14.08 -0.32
N GLY A 307 -6.96 13.74 0.47
CA GLY A 307 -6.98 13.94 1.93
C GLY A 307 -8.05 13.10 2.62
N ASP A 308 -8.19 11.85 2.20
CA ASP A 308 -9.16 10.86 2.67
C ASP A 308 -10.63 11.29 2.54
N ARG A 309 -10.91 12.20 1.59
CA ARG A 309 -12.26 12.60 1.22
C ARG A 309 -12.74 11.90 -0.06
N PRO A 310 -14.07 11.77 -0.27
CA PRO A 310 -14.60 11.18 -1.49
C PRO A 310 -14.44 12.13 -2.70
N PRO A 311 -14.46 11.60 -3.95
CA PRO A 311 -14.32 12.38 -5.18
C PRO A 311 -15.22 13.61 -5.27
N ILE A 312 -16.49 13.49 -4.89
CA ILE A 312 -17.48 14.59 -4.95
C ILE A 312 -17.09 15.79 -4.09
N SER A 313 -16.33 15.59 -3.02
CA SER A 313 -15.93 16.68 -2.11
C SER A 313 -15.13 17.77 -2.82
N ARG A 314 -14.37 17.44 -3.86
CA ARG A 314 -13.60 18.43 -4.63
C ARG A 314 -14.46 19.35 -5.48
N VAL A 315 -15.58 18.86 -6.01
CA VAL A 315 -16.55 19.71 -6.71
C VAL A 315 -17.20 20.70 -5.74
N GLN A 316 -17.53 20.21 -4.55
CA GLN A 316 -18.16 21.02 -3.50
C GLN A 316 -17.22 22.09 -2.95
N GLN A 317 -15.93 21.77 -2.79
CA GLN A 317 -14.91 22.74 -2.36
C GLN A 317 -14.76 23.91 -3.34
N GLU A 318 -14.77 23.62 -4.65
CA GLU A 318 -14.60 24.64 -5.69
C GLU A 318 -15.85 25.52 -5.84
N ARG A 319 -17.01 25.06 -5.37
CA ARG A 319 -18.25 25.84 -5.31
C ARG A 319 -18.41 26.63 -4.01
N GLY A 320 -17.42 26.63 -3.11
CA GLY A 320 -17.52 27.28 -1.81
C GLY A 320 -18.50 26.65 -0.82
N GLN A 321 -18.90 25.39 -1.07
CA GLN A 321 -19.86 24.66 -0.23
C GLN A 321 -19.22 23.82 0.88
N TYR A 322 -17.90 23.90 1.02
CA TYR A 322 -17.13 23.26 2.09
C TYR A 322 -16.16 24.28 2.69
N THR A 323 -16.53 24.84 3.79
CA THR A 323 -15.63 25.43 4.76
C THR A 323 -15.26 24.39 5.81
#